data_e9055df75955336939fae6c57f9a0681
#
_entry.id   e9055df75955336939fae6c57f9a0681
#
_cell.length_a   1.000
_cell.length_b   1.000
_cell.length_c   1.000
_cell.angle_alpha   90.00
_cell.angle_beta   90.00
_cell.angle_gamma   90.00
#
_symmetry.space_group_name_H-M   'P 1'
#
loop_
_entity.id
_entity.type
_entity.pdbx_description
1 polymer ?
#
loop_
_entity_poly.entity_id
_entity_poly.type
_entity_poly.pdbx_seq_one_letter_code
_entity_poly.pdbx_strand_id
1 'polypeptide(L)'
;MKKIGMIGVGNMGGAILRGMIASGYVAAEDVMACLHSEEKRQALAAEIPGLTCTTDAKALAQECRMIVLAVKPQVLGELLDSIKGEINDRALVSIAAGWTMDMLTSKVAGTTATLLRVMPNTPALVGAGMTAICRQATLSAADLAYAQGIFDAIGETAVIDEKLFDGFIAVSGSSPAYIFMLIEAMADAAVREGIRRPDAVKMAAQAVLGSAKMVLETGKHPGQLKDEVCSPAGTTIEAVAMLEKRGFRAAVQDAMAVCAEKSRQMSK
;
A
#
# COMPACT_ATOMS: atom_id res chain seq x y z
N MET A 1 3.88 -1.23 -28.12
CA MET A 1 3.57 -0.40 -26.92
C MET A 1 3.63 -1.33 -25.72
N LYS A 2 4.36 -0.98 -24.66
CA LYS A 2 4.40 -1.70 -23.40
C LYS A 2 3.05 -1.59 -22.68
N LYS A 3 2.68 -2.60 -21.91
CA LYS A 3 1.40 -2.57 -21.17
C LYS A 3 1.45 -1.64 -19.98
N ILE A 4 2.56 -1.68 -19.21
CA ILE A 4 2.73 -0.92 -17.96
C ILE A 4 4.02 -0.13 -17.96
N GLY A 5 3.92 1.14 -17.59
CA GLY A 5 5.03 2.00 -17.20
C GLY A 5 5.03 2.21 -15.69
N MET A 6 6.19 2.12 -15.04
CA MET A 6 6.38 2.43 -13.64
C MET A 6 7.30 3.64 -13.51
N ILE A 7 6.78 4.79 -13.07
CA ILE A 7 7.62 5.96 -12.78
C ILE A 7 7.87 6.04 -11.28
N GLY A 8 9.12 5.80 -10.90
CA GLY A 8 9.54 5.70 -9.50
C GLY A 8 9.54 4.26 -8.99
N VAL A 9 10.75 3.75 -8.70
CA VAL A 9 10.97 2.38 -8.16
C VAL A 9 11.65 2.51 -6.78
N GLY A 10 10.96 3.24 -5.89
CA GLY A 10 11.30 3.26 -4.47
C GLY A 10 10.71 2.04 -3.73
N ASN A 11 10.58 2.11 -2.40
CA ASN A 11 10.07 0.98 -1.62
C ASN A 11 8.71 0.49 -2.14
N MET A 12 7.72 1.37 -2.26
CA MET A 12 6.37 0.98 -2.69
C MET A 12 6.31 0.66 -4.19
N GLY A 13 6.86 1.53 -5.06
CA GLY A 13 6.91 1.25 -6.50
C GLY A 13 7.68 -0.04 -6.81
N GLY A 14 8.76 -0.30 -6.07
CA GLY A 14 9.52 -1.55 -6.17
C GLY A 14 8.73 -2.78 -5.72
N ALA A 15 7.93 -2.67 -4.66
CA ALA A 15 7.04 -3.74 -4.21
C ALA A 15 6.00 -4.09 -5.28
N ILE A 16 5.34 -3.08 -5.83
CA ILE A 16 4.33 -3.24 -6.90
C ILE A 16 4.98 -3.89 -8.13
N LEU A 17 6.11 -3.35 -8.58
CA LEU A 17 6.81 -3.84 -9.77
C LEU A 17 7.21 -5.32 -9.63
N ARG A 18 7.90 -5.66 -8.53
CA ARG A 18 8.34 -7.04 -8.30
C ARG A 18 7.18 -7.99 -8.07
N GLY A 19 6.17 -7.57 -7.31
CA GLY A 19 5.02 -8.39 -7.00
C GLY A 19 4.19 -8.74 -8.24
N MET A 20 3.87 -7.76 -9.11
CA MET A 20 3.11 -8.03 -10.32
C MET A 20 3.85 -8.92 -11.34
N ILE A 21 5.19 -8.86 -11.37
CA ILE A 21 6.00 -9.73 -12.22
C ILE A 21 6.14 -11.12 -11.59
N ALA A 22 6.46 -11.20 -10.31
CA ALA A 22 6.66 -12.47 -9.61
C ALA A 22 5.38 -13.32 -9.53
N SER A 23 4.21 -12.69 -9.44
CA SER A 23 2.91 -13.39 -9.50
C SER A 23 2.55 -13.90 -10.90
N GLY A 24 3.28 -13.49 -11.93
CA GLY A 24 2.95 -13.79 -13.33
C GLY A 24 1.79 -12.96 -13.89
N TYR A 25 1.33 -11.91 -13.17
CA TYR A 25 0.26 -11.05 -13.64
C TYR A 25 0.64 -10.28 -14.91
N VAL A 26 1.89 -9.86 -15.01
CA VAL A 26 2.47 -9.24 -16.21
C VAL A 26 3.87 -9.79 -16.47
N ALA A 27 4.19 -10.02 -17.75
CA ALA A 27 5.54 -10.41 -18.13
C ALA A 27 6.50 -9.20 -18.03
N ALA A 28 7.76 -9.45 -17.64
CA ALA A 28 8.75 -8.39 -17.49
C ALA A 28 8.97 -7.59 -18.79
N GLU A 29 8.87 -8.27 -19.94
CA GLU A 29 8.99 -7.68 -21.27
C GLU A 29 7.89 -6.67 -21.61
N ASP A 30 6.74 -6.76 -20.95
CA ASP A 30 5.60 -5.85 -21.11
C ASP A 30 5.68 -4.62 -20.19
N VAL A 31 6.70 -4.54 -19.36
CA VAL A 31 6.89 -3.47 -18.38
C VAL A 31 8.06 -2.58 -18.74
N MET A 32 7.91 -1.30 -18.47
CA MET A 32 9.00 -0.31 -18.52
C MET A 32 9.08 0.45 -17.21
N ALA A 33 10.27 0.57 -16.63
CA ALA A 33 10.50 1.25 -15.36
C ALA A 33 11.38 2.49 -15.56
N CYS A 34 10.95 3.63 -15.01
CA CYS A 34 11.71 4.88 -15.00
C CYS A 34 12.30 5.15 -13.63
N LEU A 35 13.61 5.32 -13.55
CA LEU A 35 14.38 5.62 -12.35
C LEU A 35 15.21 6.89 -12.59
N HIS A 36 15.42 7.68 -11.53
CA HIS A 36 16.19 8.93 -11.63
C HIS A 36 17.73 8.74 -11.66
N SER A 37 18.24 7.55 -11.33
CA SER A 37 19.67 7.23 -11.21
C SER A 37 20.04 6.13 -12.21
N GLU A 38 21.09 6.36 -12.99
CA GLU A 38 21.62 5.39 -13.93
C GLU A 38 22.12 4.12 -13.23
N GLU A 39 22.74 4.25 -12.07
CA GLU A 39 23.18 3.13 -11.25
C GLU A 39 22.00 2.22 -10.84
N LYS A 40 20.91 2.83 -10.34
CA LYS A 40 19.70 2.09 -9.96
C LYS A 40 19.01 1.47 -11.17
N ARG A 41 19.06 2.14 -12.32
CA ARG A 41 18.53 1.61 -13.58
C ARG A 41 19.26 0.32 -13.98
N GLN A 42 20.59 0.34 -13.95
CA GLN A 42 21.40 -0.83 -14.29
C GLN A 42 21.19 -1.97 -13.29
N ALA A 43 21.15 -1.67 -12.01
CA ALA A 43 20.90 -2.67 -10.96
C ALA A 43 19.54 -3.35 -11.14
N LEU A 44 18.48 -2.59 -11.41
CA LEU A 44 17.13 -3.13 -11.62
C LEU A 44 17.04 -3.96 -12.91
N ALA A 45 17.67 -3.52 -13.99
CA ALA A 45 17.71 -4.28 -15.24
C ALA A 45 18.45 -5.62 -15.10
N ALA A 46 19.50 -5.66 -14.28
CA ALA A 46 20.22 -6.90 -13.97
C ALA A 46 19.40 -7.83 -13.03
N GLU A 47 18.63 -7.24 -12.10
CA GLU A 47 17.79 -7.98 -11.17
C GLU A 47 16.60 -8.67 -11.86
N ILE A 48 15.97 -7.99 -12.84
CA ILE A 48 14.76 -8.48 -13.52
C ILE A 48 15.03 -8.60 -15.02
N PRO A 49 15.46 -9.76 -15.51
CA PRO A 49 15.70 -10.00 -16.94
C PRO A 49 14.42 -9.76 -17.76
N GLY A 50 14.55 -9.08 -18.90
CA GLY A 50 13.43 -8.73 -19.79
C GLY A 50 12.77 -7.37 -19.46
N LEU A 51 12.95 -6.83 -18.25
CA LEU A 51 12.44 -5.51 -17.88
C LEU A 51 13.16 -4.41 -18.66
N THR A 52 12.40 -3.52 -19.31
CA THR A 52 12.96 -2.31 -19.92
C THR A 52 13.14 -1.23 -18.85
N CYS A 53 14.33 -0.65 -18.73
CA CYS A 53 14.62 0.40 -17.76
C CYS A 53 15.12 1.67 -18.44
N THR A 54 14.62 2.83 -18.03
CA THR A 54 15.01 4.15 -18.55
C THR A 54 15.22 5.15 -17.42
N THR A 55 15.86 6.27 -17.73
CA THR A 55 15.88 7.47 -16.88
C THR A 55 15.00 8.59 -17.45
N ASP A 56 14.38 8.38 -18.61
CA ASP A 56 13.52 9.33 -19.30
C ASP A 56 12.03 9.01 -19.09
N ALA A 57 11.36 9.83 -18.29
CA ALA A 57 9.94 9.69 -18.00
C ALA A 57 9.05 10.00 -19.22
N LYS A 58 9.50 10.88 -20.15
CA LYS A 58 8.75 11.18 -21.38
C LYS A 58 8.77 9.99 -22.33
N ALA A 59 9.92 9.38 -22.54
CA ALA A 59 10.03 8.17 -23.34
C ALA A 59 9.14 7.06 -22.80
N LEU A 60 9.11 6.86 -21.46
CA LEU A 60 8.18 5.91 -20.84
C LEU A 60 6.72 6.26 -21.12
N ALA A 61 6.33 7.55 -20.98
CA ALA A 61 4.95 7.98 -21.20
C ALA A 61 4.49 7.78 -22.66
N GLN A 62 5.40 7.92 -23.63
CA GLN A 62 5.12 7.65 -25.04
C GLN A 62 4.91 6.16 -25.33
N GLU A 63 5.68 5.29 -24.66
CA GLU A 63 5.72 3.86 -24.96
C GLU A 63 4.71 3.02 -24.15
N CYS A 64 4.19 3.51 -23.04
CA CYS A 64 3.34 2.75 -22.13
C CYS A 64 1.88 3.16 -22.19
N ARG A 65 0.96 2.17 -22.15
CA ARG A 65 -0.48 2.41 -22.13
C ARG A 65 -0.98 2.84 -20.75
N MET A 66 -0.56 2.14 -19.71
CA MET A 66 -0.89 2.44 -18.32
C MET A 66 0.38 2.85 -17.58
N ILE A 67 0.32 3.91 -16.80
CA ILE A 67 1.48 4.47 -16.10
C ILE A 67 1.18 4.55 -14.61
N VAL A 68 1.93 3.78 -13.81
CA VAL A 68 1.88 3.85 -12.35
C VAL A 68 2.85 4.93 -11.88
N LEU A 69 2.30 5.95 -11.22
CA LEU A 69 3.03 7.11 -10.69
C LEU A 69 3.38 6.83 -9.22
N ALA A 70 4.60 6.32 -8.99
CA ALA A 70 5.09 5.87 -7.70
C ALA A 70 6.24 6.74 -7.14
N VAL A 71 6.24 8.01 -7.51
CA VAL A 71 7.16 9.02 -6.98
C VAL A 71 6.66 9.59 -5.65
N LYS A 72 7.54 10.30 -4.94
CA LYS A 72 7.13 11.03 -3.73
C LYS A 72 6.08 12.10 -4.06
N PRO A 73 5.09 12.36 -3.17
CA PRO A 73 4.03 13.34 -3.43
C PRO A 73 4.54 14.72 -3.83
N GLN A 74 5.67 15.16 -3.25
CA GLN A 74 6.27 16.46 -3.53
C GLN A 74 6.80 16.59 -4.97
N VAL A 75 7.16 15.47 -5.60
CA VAL A 75 7.72 15.44 -6.95
C VAL A 75 6.64 15.23 -8.01
N LEU A 76 5.47 14.72 -7.63
CA LEU A 76 4.45 14.30 -8.60
C LEU A 76 3.95 15.45 -9.48
N GLY A 77 3.81 16.66 -8.92
CA GLY A 77 3.34 17.82 -9.66
C GLY A 77 4.25 18.21 -10.81
N GLU A 78 5.56 18.30 -10.56
CA GLU A 78 6.58 18.61 -11.57
C GLU A 78 6.71 17.48 -12.59
N LEU A 79 6.62 16.23 -12.14
CA LEU A 79 6.62 15.08 -13.04
C LEU A 79 5.45 15.15 -14.04
N LEU A 80 4.22 15.36 -13.56
CA LEU A 80 3.05 15.47 -14.44
C LEU A 80 3.18 16.62 -15.42
N ASP A 81 3.68 17.79 -14.99
CA ASP A 81 3.96 18.91 -15.87
C ASP A 81 4.98 18.52 -16.96
N SER A 82 6.02 17.78 -16.60
CA SER A 82 7.09 17.39 -17.54
C SER A 82 6.64 16.40 -18.60
N ILE A 83 5.70 15.49 -18.30
CA ILE A 83 5.22 14.44 -19.22
C ILE A 83 3.87 14.79 -19.87
N LYS A 84 3.32 15.96 -19.60
CA LYS A 84 1.95 16.36 -20.00
C LYS A 84 1.69 16.22 -21.49
N GLY A 85 2.67 16.49 -22.33
CA GLY A 85 2.57 16.35 -23.79
C GLY A 85 2.44 14.90 -24.28
N GLU A 86 2.82 13.93 -23.45
CA GLU A 86 3.00 12.52 -23.83
C GLU A 86 1.89 11.60 -23.27
N ILE A 87 1.01 12.14 -22.41
CA ILE A 87 0.02 11.30 -21.66
C ILE A 87 -1.38 11.25 -22.29
N ASN A 88 -1.56 11.80 -23.50
CA ASN A 88 -2.84 11.65 -24.21
C ASN A 88 -3.17 10.16 -24.40
N ASP A 89 -4.43 9.80 -24.13
CA ASP A 89 -4.94 8.42 -24.20
C ASP A 89 -4.19 7.42 -23.30
N ARG A 90 -3.54 7.91 -22.25
CA ARG A 90 -2.88 7.05 -21.23
C ARG A 90 -3.74 6.93 -19.98
N ALA A 91 -3.68 5.75 -19.35
CA ALA A 91 -4.25 5.50 -18.04
C ALA A 91 -3.18 5.78 -16.96
N LEU A 92 -3.39 6.79 -16.13
CA LEU A 92 -2.48 7.15 -15.04
C LEU A 92 -3.00 6.62 -13.71
N VAL A 93 -2.18 5.84 -13.03
CA VAL A 93 -2.47 5.24 -11.71
C VAL A 93 -1.57 5.88 -10.65
N SER A 94 -2.11 6.76 -9.81
CA SER A 94 -1.32 7.44 -8.79
C SER A 94 -1.42 6.73 -7.44
N ILE A 95 -0.26 6.45 -6.82
CA ILE A 95 -0.17 5.95 -5.44
C ILE A 95 0.28 7.03 -4.45
N ALA A 96 0.32 8.30 -4.88
CA ALA A 96 0.84 9.39 -4.07
C ALA A 96 -0.14 9.79 -2.95
N ALA A 97 0.33 9.71 -1.70
CA ALA A 97 -0.44 10.18 -0.55
C ALA A 97 -0.68 11.70 -0.63
N GLY A 98 -1.87 12.16 -0.19
CA GLY A 98 -2.24 13.56 -0.21
C GLY A 98 -2.73 14.11 -1.56
N TRP A 99 -2.57 13.38 -2.67
CA TRP A 99 -3.09 13.77 -3.97
C TRP A 99 -4.52 13.27 -4.17
N THR A 100 -5.47 14.20 -4.35
CA THR A 100 -6.87 13.88 -4.64
C THR A 100 -7.12 13.72 -6.14
N MET A 101 -8.26 13.12 -6.50
CA MET A 101 -8.69 13.04 -7.91
C MET A 101 -8.83 14.43 -8.54
N ASP A 102 -9.31 15.42 -7.79
CA ASP A 102 -9.42 16.82 -8.26
C ASP A 102 -8.04 17.42 -8.55
N MET A 103 -7.06 17.22 -7.67
CA MET A 103 -5.69 17.68 -7.89
C MET A 103 -5.06 17.01 -9.12
N LEU A 104 -5.23 15.69 -9.27
CA LEU A 104 -4.75 14.95 -10.44
C LEU A 104 -5.42 15.46 -11.72
N THR A 105 -6.74 15.61 -11.72
CA THR A 105 -7.51 16.12 -12.86
C THR A 105 -7.06 17.52 -13.27
N SER A 106 -6.85 18.40 -12.30
CA SER A 106 -6.36 19.76 -12.56
C SER A 106 -4.98 19.77 -13.22
N LYS A 107 -4.09 18.86 -12.78
CA LYS A 107 -2.72 18.75 -13.35
C LYS A 107 -2.71 18.28 -14.80
N VAL A 108 -3.56 17.31 -15.14
CA VAL A 108 -3.65 16.77 -16.50
C VAL A 108 -4.65 17.48 -17.39
N ALA A 109 -5.24 18.59 -16.93
CA ALA A 109 -6.22 19.34 -17.70
C ALA A 109 -5.70 19.73 -19.10
N GLY A 110 -6.54 19.54 -20.12
CA GLY A 110 -6.16 19.74 -21.54
C GLY A 110 -5.53 18.52 -22.21
N THR A 111 -5.48 17.35 -21.51
CA THR A 111 -5.11 16.05 -22.10
C THR A 111 -6.32 15.11 -22.10
N THR A 112 -6.20 13.98 -22.80
CA THR A 112 -7.21 12.89 -22.80
C THR A 112 -6.82 11.76 -21.84
N ALA A 113 -5.86 11.99 -20.93
CA ALA A 113 -5.46 11.01 -19.94
C ALA A 113 -6.60 10.65 -18.98
N THR A 114 -6.70 9.37 -18.65
CA THR A 114 -7.63 8.87 -17.63
C THR A 114 -6.90 8.59 -16.32
N LEU A 115 -7.59 8.69 -15.19
CA LEU A 115 -6.99 8.75 -13.86
C LEU A 115 -7.56 7.71 -12.92
N LEU A 116 -6.69 7.10 -12.13
CA LEU A 116 -7.00 6.29 -10.98
C LEU A 116 -6.12 6.69 -9.80
N ARG A 117 -6.74 6.97 -8.67
CA ARG A 117 -6.07 7.11 -7.38
C ARG A 117 -6.13 5.79 -6.63
N VAL A 118 -5.01 5.32 -6.13
CA VAL A 118 -4.93 4.14 -5.27
C VAL A 118 -4.08 4.44 -4.03
N MET A 119 -4.27 3.66 -2.99
CA MET A 119 -3.48 3.78 -1.76
C MET A 119 -3.08 2.39 -1.25
N PRO A 120 -1.90 1.89 -1.63
CA PRO A 120 -1.33 0.66 -1.08
C PRO A 120 -0.69 0.90 0.29
N ASN A 121 -0.35 -0.19 0.99
CA ASN A 121 0.40 -0.15 2.23
C ASN A 121 1.67 -1.02 2.19
N THR A 122 2.55 -0.85 3.19
CA THR A 122 3.88 -1.50 3.22
C THR A 122 3.88 -3.03 3.24
N PRO A 123 2.89 -3.77 3.80
CA PRO A 123 2.85 -5.23 3.70
C PRO A 123 2.77 -5.77 2.27
N ALA A 124 2.48 -4.94 1.28
CA ALA A 124 2.62 -5.27 -0.14
C ALA A 124 4.03 -5.79 -0.51
N LEU A 125 5.07 -5.39 0.23
CA LEU A 125 6.45 -5.89 0.07
C LEU A 125 6.57 -7.42 0.24
N VAL A 126 5.63 -8.02 0.96
CA VAL A 126 5.60 -9.47 1.23
C VAL A 126 4.31 -10.12 0.69
N GLY A 127 3.63 -9.49 -0.27
CA GLY A 127 2.42 -10.02 -0.89
C GLY A 127 1.18 -10.03 0.03
N ALA A 128 1.20 -9.27 1.12
CA ALA A 128 0.13 -9.18 2.10
C ALA A 128 -0.37 -7.72 2.26
N GLY A 129 -0.38 -6.98 1.16
CA GLY A 129 -0.84 -5.60 1.13
C GLY A 129 -2.35 -5.48 1.23
N MET A 130 -2.81 -4.28 1.60
CA MET A 130 -4.18 -3.84 1.43
C MET A 130 -4.17 -2.54 0.64
N THR A 131 -4.88 -2.49 -0.49
CA THR A 131 -4.89 -1.33 -1.38
C THR A 131 -6.30 -0.78 -1.53
N ALA A 132 -6.50 0.51 -1.22
CA ALA A 132 -7.72 1.21 -1.59
C ALA A 132 -7.66 1.64 -3.07
N ILE A 133 -8.76 1.40 -3.78
CA ILE A 133 -8.99 1.83 -5.16
C ILE A 133 -10.10 2.87 -5.15
N CYS A 134 -9.83 4.04 -5.72
CA CYS A 134 -10.80 5.14 -5.75
C CYS A 134 -11.95 4.82 -6.71
N ARG A 135 -13.20 4.87 -6.19
CA ARG A 135 -14.42 4.67 -6.99
C ARG A 135 -14.60 5.72 -8.08
N GLN A 136 -14.14 6.95 -7.83
CA GLN A 136 -14.24 8.09 -8.75
C GLN A 136 -13.18 8.06 -9.88
N ALA A 137 -12.59 6.90 -10.17
CA ALA A 137 -11.67 6.72 -11.30
C ALA A 137 -12.35 7.07 -12.64
N THR A 138 -11.56 7.60 -13.57
CA THR A 138 -12.03 7.92 -14.93
C THR A 138 -11.61 6.89 -15.98
N LEU A 139 -10.98 5.79 -15.55
CA LEU A 139 -10.56 4.69 -16.42
C LEU A 139 -11.76 3.98 -17.04
N SER A 140 -11.55 3.37 -18.21
CA SER A 140 -12.49 2.38 -18.74
C SER A 140 -12.63 1.20 -17.78
N ALA A 141 -13.75 0.48 -17.82
CA ALA A 141 -13.95 -0.71 -16.99
C ALA A 141 -12.84 -1.76 -17.18
N ALA A 142 -12.34 -1.92 -18.42
CA ALA A 142 -11.23 -2.83 -18.70
C ALA A 142 -9.90 -2.38 -18.10
N ASP A 143 -9.58 -1.08 -18.20
CA ASP A 143 -8.37 -0.53 -17.62
C ASP A 143 -8.43 -0.52 -16.08
N LEU A 144 -9.61 -0.27 -15.50
CA LEU A 144 -9.79 -0.34 -14.06
C LEU A 144 -9.58 -1.77 -13.54
N ALA A 145 -10.19 -2.78 -14.19
CA ALA A 145 -9.98 -4.17 -13.82
C ALA A 145 -8.49 -4.59 -13.98
N TYR A 146 -7.86 -4.14 -15.05
CA TYR A 146 -6.42 -4.40 -15.26
C TYR A 146 -5.54 -3.72 -14.20
N ALA A 147 -5.83 -2.47 -13.85
CA ALA A 147 -5.13 -1.78 -12.77
C ALA A 147 -5.34 -2.45 -11.41
N GLN A 148 -6.58 -2.88 -11.11
CA GLN A 148 -6.89 -3.61 -9.88
C GLN A 148 -6.07 -4.89 -9.77
N GLY A 149 -5.98 -5.69 -10.84
CA GLY A 149 -5.18 -6.92 -10.83
C GLY A 149 -3.68 -6.71 -10.54
N ILE A 150 -3.12 -5.52 -10.82
CA ILE A 150 -1.75 -5.18 -10.40
C ILE A 150 -1.64 -5.20 -8.86
N PHE A 151 -2.65 -4.68 -8.17
CA PHE A 151 -2.64 -4.58 -6.70
C PHE A 151 -3.12 -5.88 -6.04
N ASP A 152 -4.01 -6.63 -6.67
CA ASP A 152 -4.40 -7.99 -6.25
C ASP A 152 -3.20 -8.96 -6.29
N ALA A 153 -2.24 -8.71 -7.16
CA ALA A 153 -0.98 -9.47 -7.21
C ALA A 153 -0.06 -9.28 -5.98
N ILE A 154 -0.31 -8.26 -5.15
CA ILE A 154 0.50 -7.93 -3.97
C ILE A 154 -0.29 -7.87 -2.67
N GLY A 155 -1.53 -8.36 -2.69
CA GLY A 155 -2.42 -8.41 -1.52
C GLY A 155 -3.88 -8.33 -1.91
N GLU A 156 -4.69 -7.72 -1.06
CA GLU A 156 -6.13 -7.53 -1.25
C GLU A 156 -6.43 -6.10 -1.69
N THR A 157 -7.54 -5.90 -2.41
CA THR A 157 -8.01 -4.57 -2.81
C THR A 157 -9.42 -4.28 -2.31
N ALA A 158 -9.72 -2.99 -2.10
CA ALA A 158 -11.07 -2.51 -1.80
C ALA A 158 -11.39 -1.27 -2.61
N VAL A 159 -12.51 -1.30 -3.35
CA VAL A 159 -13.02 -0.12 -4.06
C VAL A 159 -13.85 0.72 -3.10
N ILE A 160 -13.38 1.92 -2.77
CA ILE A 160 -14.01 2.84 -1.81
C ILE A 160 -14.18 4.23 -2.40
N ASP A 161 -15.12 5.00 -1.85
CA ASP A 161 -15.26 6.41 -2.20
C ASP A 161 -14.06 7.23 -1.74
N GLU A 162 -13.66 8.23 -2.51
CA GLU A 162 -12.47 9.04 -2.20
C GLU A 162 -12.52 9.68 -0.82
N LYS A 163 -13.70 10.13 -0.38
CA LYS A 163 -13.91 10.70 0.97
C LYS A 163 -13.53 9.77 2.12
N LEU A 164 -13.39 8.46 1.86
CA LEU A 164 -13.01 7.46 2.85
C LEU A 164 -11.50 7.18 2.89
N PHE A 165 -10.71 7.77 1.99
CA PHE A 165 -9.27 7.51 1.90
C PHE A 165 -8.51 7.91 3.18
N ASP A 166 -8.90 8.99 3.85
CA ASP A 166 -8.26 9.39 5.12
C ASP A 166 -8.48 8.35 6.23
N GLY A 167 -9.69 7.80 6.32
CA GLY A 167 -9.99 6.67 7.21
C GLY A 167 -9.24 5.40 6.82
N PHE A 168 -9.15 5.11 5.52
CA PHE A 168 -8.37 3.99 5.02
C PHE A 168 -6.88 4.14 5.36
N ILE A 169 -6.31 5.33 5.20
CA ILE A 169 -4.91 5.61 5.57
C ILE A 169 -4.68 5.32 7.05
N ALA A 170 -5.59 5.71 7.92
CA ALA A 170 -5.49 5.45 9.35
C ALA A 170 -5.57 3.95 9.69
N VAL A 171 -6.49 3.19 9.04
CA VAL A 171 -6.72 1.77 9.37
C VAL A 171 -5.78 0.82 8.64
N SER A 172 -5.23 1.19 7.49
CA SER A 172 -4.43 0.29 6.65
C SER A 172 -3.09 0.90 6.22
N GLY A 173 -3.07 2.17 5.77
CA GLY A 173 -1.85 2.81 5.30
C GLY A 173 -0.80 2.98 6.40
N SER A 174 -1.21 3.45 7.57
CA SER A 174 -0.31 3.80 8.70
C SER A 174 -0.27 2.72 9.78
N SER A 175 -1.31 1.89 9.90
CA SER A 175 -1.42 0.90 10.96
C SER A 175 -0.31 -0.17 10.99
N PRO A 176 0.41 -0.49 9.90
CA PRO A 176 1.59 -1.35 10.03
C PRO A 176 2.58 -0.88 11.09
N ALA A 177 2.76 0.45 11.26
CA ALA A 177 3.60 0.99 12.32
C ALA A 177 3.06 0.67 13.73
N TYR A 178 1.74 0.75 13.93
CA TYR A 178 1.10 0.42 15.21
C TYR A 178 1.25 -1.06 15.55
N ILE A 179 1.12 -1.92 14.53
CA ILE A 179 1.30 -3.37 14.67
C ILE A 179 2.77 -3.71 14.97
N PHE A 180 3.73 -3.02 14.36
CA PHE A 180 5.15 -3.22 14.70
C PHE A 180 5.45 -2.82 16.14
N MET A 181 4.87 -1.72 16.64
CA MET A 181 4.97 -1.33 18.06
C MET A 181 4.34 -2.38 18.99
N LEU A 182 3.19 -2.96 18.62
CA LEU A 182 2.55 -4.03 19.38
C LEU A 182 3.45 -5.28 19.45
N ILE A 183 4.00 -5.71 18.31
CA ILE A 183 4.90 -6.87 18.22
C ILE A 183 6.15 -6.63 19.08
N GLU A 184 6.73 -5.43 19.02
CA GLU A 184 7.89 -5.05 19.83
C GLU A 184 7.58 -5.09 21.33
N ALA A 185 6.45 -4.52 21.76
CA ALA A 185 6.02 -4.53 23.17
C ALA A 185 5.77 -5.97 23.67
N MET A 186 5.15 -6.82 22.85
CA MET A 186 4.95 -8.24 23.17
C MET A 186 6.29 -8.97 23.30
N ALA A 187 7.23 -8.71 22.40
CA ALA A 187 8.56 -9.32 22.44
C ALA A 187 9.36 -8.84 23.65
N ASP A 188 9.24 -7.56 24.05
CA ASP A 188 9.88 -7.03 25.25
C ASP A 188 9.35 -7.70 26.52
N ALA A 189 8.04 -7.88 26.61
CA ALA A 189 7.42 -8.60 27.73
C ALA A 189 7.91 -10.07 27.79
N ALA A 190 7.98 -10.74 26.64
CA ALA A 190 8.47 -12.14 26.57
C ALA A 190 9.95 -12.26 27.01
N VAL A 191 10.78 -11.26 26.68
CA VAL A 191 12.18 -11.24 27.16
C VAL A 191 12.26 -11.08 28.68
N ARG A 192 11.37 -10.30 29.29
CA ARG A 192 11.28 -10.20 30.77
C ARG A 192 10.93 -11.54 31.43
N GLU A 193 10.20 -12.41 30.70
CA GLU A 193 9.89 -13.78 31.15
C GLU A 193 10.99 -14.79 30.80
N GLY A 194 12.14 -14.33 30.26
CA GLY A 194 13.33 -15.18 30.00
C GLY A 194 13.39 -15.76 28.57
N ILE A 195 12.48 -15.40 27.67
CA ILE A 195 12.55 -15.85 26.27
C ILE A 195 13.62 -15.03 25.52
N ARG A 196 14.45 -15.72 24.74
CA ARG A 196 15.49 -15.03 23.95
C ARG A 196 14.87 -14.09 22.91
N ARG A 197 15.46 -12.92 22.71
CA ARG A 197 14.93 -11.85 21.81
C ARG A 197 14.48 -12.35 20.42
N PRO A 198 15.30 -13.13 19.66
CA PRO A 198 14.89 -13.60 18.32
C PRO A 198 13.63 -14.48 18.36
N ASP A 199 13.53 -15.35 19.37
CA ASP A 199 12.39 -16.23 19.56
C ASP A 199 11.14 -15.43 19.98
N ALA A 200 11.30 -14.46 20.87
CA ALA A 200 10.24 -13.56 21.32
C ALA A 200 9.60 -12.76 20.16
N VAL A 201 10.43 -12.17 19.28
CA VAL A 201 9.96 -11.44 18.09
C VAL A 201 9.20 -12.37 17.15
N LYS A 202 9.74 -13.56 16.86
CA LYS A 202 9.08 -14.54 16.00
C LYS A 202 7.71 -14.99 16.56
N MET A 203 7.66 -15.28 17.87
CA MET A 203 6.42 -15.71 18.54
C MET A 203 5.36 -14.61 18.52
N ALA A 204 5.73 -13.36 18.83
CA ALA A 204 4.82 -12.21 18.82
C ALA A 204 4.29 -11.95 17.41
N ALA A 205 5.16 -11.91 16.40
CA ALA A 205 4.76 -11.69 15.01
C ALA A 205 3.82 -12.80 14.52
N GLN A 206 4.10 -14.08 14.84
CA GLN A 206 3.24 -15.19 14.45
C GLN A 206 1.88 -15.16 15.15
N ALA A 207 1.82 -14.75 16.41
CA ALA A 207 0.56 -14.59 17.14
C ALA A 207 -0.34 -13.51 16.50
N VAL A 208 0.24 -12.35 16.14
CA VAL A 208 -0.48 -11.27 15.46
C VAL A 208 -0.97 -11.73 14.08
N LEU A 209 -0.10 -12.33 13.27
CA LEU A 209 -0.45 -12.86 11.95
C LEU A 209 -1.60 -13.88 12.04
N GLY A 210 -1.52 -14.85 12.95
CA GLY A 210 -2.53 -15.88 13.13
C GLY A 210 -3.87 -15.30 13.57
N SER A 211 -3.86 -14.32 14.47
CA SER A 211 -5.08 -13.66 14.95
C SER A 211 -5.78 -12.87 13.85
N ALA A 212 -5.02 -12.12 13.04
CA ALA A 212 -5.56 -11.41 11.89
C ALA A 212 -6.15 -12.38 10.85
N LYS A 213 -5.42 -13.47 10.55
CA LYS A 213 -5.87 -14.52 9.64
C LYS A 213 -7.17 -15.16 10.10
N MET A 214 -7.34 -15.44 11.40
CA MET A 214 -8.59 -15.97 11.94
C MET A 214 -9.78 -15.05 11.68
N VAL A 215 -9.63 -13.73 11.83
CA VAL A 215 -10.70 -12.77 11.54
C VAL A 215 -11.10 -12.84 10.07
N LEU A 216 -10.12 -12.84 9.16
CA LEU A 216 -10.37 -12.85 7.71
C LEU A 216 -11.00 -14.16 7.22
N GLU A 217 -10.50 -15.30 7.67
CA GLU A 217 -10.95 -16.62 7.18
C GLU A 217 -12.26 -17.09 7.80
N THR A 218 -12.50 -16.75 9.07
CA THR A 218 -13.73 -17.20 9.76
C THR A 218 -14.90 -16.25 9.58
N GLY A 219 -14.63 -14.98 9.28
CA GLY A 219 -15.64 -13.92 9.26
C GLY A 219 -16.29 -13.63 10.63
N LYS A 220 -15.81 -14.25 11.72
CA LYS A 220 -16.32 -14.03 13.07
C LYS A 220 -15.97 -12.62 13.55
N HIS A 221 -16.87 -12.05 14.35
CA HIS A 221 -16.61 -10.77 15.00
C HIS A 221 -15.39 -10.87 15.92
N PRO A 222 -14.43 -9.91 15.90
CA PRO A 222 -13.23 -9.95 16.74
C PRO A 222 -13.51 -10.13 18.23
N GLY A 223 -14.62 -9.56 18.75
CA GLY A 223 -15.08 -9.75 20.14
C GLY A 223 -15.39 -11.21 20.46
N GLN A 224 -16.05 -11.93 19.53
CA GLN A 224 -16.34 -13.36 19.69
C GLN A 224 -15.04 -14.17 19.73
N LEU A 225 -14.10 -13.91 18.81
CA LEU A 225 -12.80 -14.60 18.80
C LEU A 225 -12.01 -14.34 20.09
N LYS A 226 -12.07 -13.11 20.63
CA LYS A 226 -11.48 -12.77 21.92
C LYS A 226 -12.10 -13.61 23.06
N ASP A 227 -13.43 -13.72 23.09
CA ASP A 227 -14.13 -14.48 24.13
C ASP A 227 -13.81 -15.98 24.06
N GLU A 228 -13.65 -16.55 22.86
CA GLU A 228 -13.26 -17.94 22.66
C GLU A 228 -11.86 -18.27 23.22
N VAL A 229 -10.97 -17.28 23.36
CA VAL A 229 -9.63 -17.43 23.97
C VAL A 229 -9.67 -17.18 25.48
N CYS A 230 -10.68 -16.48 26.00
CA CYS A 230 -10.79 -16.08 27.40
C CYS A 230 -11.54 -17.14 28.24
N SER A 231 -10.83 -18.13 28.79
CA SER A 231 -11.44 -19.08 29.74
C SER A 231 -11.75 -18.40 31.09
N PRO A 232 -12.81 -18.87 31.82
CA PRO A 232 -13.12 -18.35 33.14
C PRO A 232 -11.92 -18.47 34.11
N ALA A 233 -11.59 -17.37 34.79
CA ALA A 233 -10.44 -17.24 35.70
C ALA A 233 -9.07 -17.58 35.07
N GLY A 234 -8.98 -17.57 33.74
CA GLY A 234 -7.74 -17.91 33.02
C GLY A 234 -6.78 -16.72 32.91
N THR A 235 -5.55 -17.00 32.44
CA THR A 235 -4.51 -15.97 32.25
C THR A 235 -4.88 -14.92 31.23
N THR A 236 -5.63 -15.31 30.19
CA THR A 236 -6.02 -14.42 29.11
C THR A 236 -7.00 -13.34 29.57
N ILE A 237 -8.02 -13.69 30.35
CA ILE A 237 -8.99 -12.69 30.81
C ILE A 237 -8.35 -11.66 31.75
N GLU A 238 -7.40 -12.06 32.59
CA GLU A 238 -6.66 -11.14 33.46
C GLU A 238 -5.80 -10.17 32.63
N ALA A 239 -5.15 -10.64 31.56
CA ALA A 239 -4.39 -9.80 30.65
C ALA A 239 -5.30 -8.81 29.89
N VAL A 240 -6.45 -9.27 29.40
CA VAL A 240 -7.46 -8.43 28.74
C VAL A 240 -7.97 -7.35 29.69
N ALA A 241 -8.31 -7.70 30.93
CA ALA A 241 -8.75 -6.73 31.93
C ALA A 241 -7.69 -5.64 32.21
N MET A 242 -6.41 -6.01 32.22
CA MET A 242 -5.33 -5.04 32.36
C MET A 242 -5.19 -4.12 31.15
N LEU A 243 -5.32 -4.64 29.92
CA LEU A 243 -5.31 -3.82 28.69
C LEU A 243 -6.48 -2.84 28.67
N GLU A 244 -7.69 -3.28 29.05
CA GLU A 244 -8.86 -2.38 29.17
C GLU A 244 -8.63 -1.30 30.23
N LYS A 245 -8.11 -1.67 31.39
CA LYS A 245 -7.78 -0.71 32.47
C LYS A 245 -6.74 0.34 32.01
N ARG A 246 -5.84 0.00 31.09
CA ARG A 246 -4.84 0.91 30.53
C ARG A 246 -5.34 1.69 29.31
N GLY A 247 -6.60 1.52 28.92
CA GLY A 247 -7.20 2.28 27.82
C GLY A 247 -6.72 1.85 26.43
N PHE A 248 -6.37 0.58 26.24
CA PHE A 248 -5.83 0.08 24.97
C PHE A 248 -6.70 0.46 23.76
N ARG A 249 -8.02 0.29 23.86
CA ARG A 249 -8.95 0.62 22.77
C ARG A 249 -8.96 2.12 22.48
N ALA A 250 -9.01 2.95 23.52
CA ALA A 250 -8.99 4.40 23.38
C ALA A 250 -7.69 4.86 22.70
N ALA A 251 -6.53 4.34 23.14
CA ALA A 251 -5.24 4.69 22.54
C ALA A 251 -5.17 4.37 21.04
N VAL A 252 -5.70 3.23 20.60
CA VAL A 252 -5.75 2.86 19.18
C VAL A 252 -6.69 3.79 18.41
N GLN A 253 -7.89 4.07 18.94
CA GLN A 253 -8.88 4.95 18.29
C GLN A 253 -8.35 6.38 18.17
N ASP A 254 -7.74 6.93 19.21
CA ASP A 254 -7.17 8.28 19.21
C ASP A 254 -6.01 8.40 18.23
N ALA A 255 -5.12 7.40 18.18
CA ALA A 255 -4.02 7.36 17.21
C ALA A 255 -4.55 7.37 15.76
N MET A 256 -5.58 6.59 15.47
CA MET A 256 -6.21 6.57 14.14
C MET A 256 -6.91 7.89 13.82
N ALA A 257 -7.58 8.53 14.78
CA ALA A 257 -8.22 9.83 14.59
C ALA A 257 -7.19 10.92 14.22
N VAL A 258 -6.07 10.98 14.95
CA VAL A 258 -4.98 11.92 14.66
C VAL A 258 -4.36 11.65 13.28
N CYS A 259 -4.18 10.39 12.91
CA CYS A 259 -3.66 10.01 11.60
C CYS A 259 -4.59 10.46 10.46
N ALA A 260 -5.89 10.20 10.58
CA ALA A 260 -6.87 10.61 9.57
C ALA A 260 -6.96 12.14 9.45
N GLU A 261 -6.89 12.87 10.57
CA GLU A 261 -6.88 14.34 10.55
C GLU A 261 -5.62 14.88 9.85
N LYS A 262 -4.44 14.31 10.13
CA LYS A 262 -3.23 14.71 9.44
C LYS A 262 -3.30 14.44 7.94
N SER A 263 -3.89 13.31 7.54
CA SER A 263 -4.13 12.99 6.12
C SER A 263 -5.00 14.04 5.43
N ARG A 264 -6.12 14.44 6.05
CA ARG A 264 -6.99 15.53 5.54
C ARG A 264 -6.26 16.86 5.36
N GLN A 265 -5.33 17.18 6.27
CA GLN A 265 -4.53 18.41 6.16
C GLN A 265 -3.53 18.37 5.00
N MET A 266 -3.03 17.18 4.65
CA MET A 266 -2.09 17.01 3.53
C MET A 266 -2.78 17.05 2.15
N SER A 267 -4.09 16.86 2.11
CA SER A 267 -4.90 16.85 0.89
C SER A 267 -5.56 18.22 0.60
N LYS A 268 -5.20 19.27 1.36
CA LYS A 268 -5.58 20.65 1.16
C LYS A 268 -4.47 21.42 0.46
#